data_58fbd22f88aaa7037a461a1b296aee60
#
_entry.id   58fbd22f88aaa7037a461a1b296aee60
#
_cell.length_a   1.000
_cell.length_b   1.000
_cell.length_c   1.000
_cell.angle_alpha   90.00
_cell.angle_beta   90.00
_cell.angle_gamma   90.00
#
_symmetry.space_group_name_H-M   'P 1'
#
loop_
_entity.id
_entity.type
_entity.pdbx_description
1 polymer ?
#
loop_
_entity_poly.entity_id
_entity_poly.type
_entity_poly.pdbx_seq_one_letter_code
_entity_poly.pdbx_strand_id
1 'polypeptide(L)'
;MNFAPVPYGLDFVNQLQPTAYQFKVDRDTEEPNGDVRYGFKAQDILALEGDNPVIIDAEDPERLKYKGEHLVPVLVNAVQELTTMVKDLQAEIEALKSA
;
A
#
# COMPACT_ATOMS: atom_id res chain seq x y z
N MET A 1 -13.13 -21.46 -11.03
CA MET A 1 -12.51 -20.30 -10.38
C MET A 1 -11.02 -20.56 -10.21
N ASN A 2 -10.19 -19.60 -10.61
CA ASN A 2 -8.74 -19.75 -10.51
C ASN A 2 -8.22 -18.95 -9.31
N PHE A 3 -7.30 -19.54 -8.57
CA PHE A 3 -6.63 -18.88 -7.45
C PHE A 3 -5.13 -18.77 -7.73
N ALA A 4 -4.55 -17.65 -7.34
CA ALA A 4 -3.12 -17.44 -7.43
C ALA A 4 -2.67 -16.60 -6.24
N PRO A 5 -1.39 -16.69 -5.81
CA PRO A 5 -0.88 -15.81 -4.74
C PRO A 5 -0.95 -14.35 -5.16
N VAL A 6 -1.21 -13.47 -4.19
CA VAL A 6 -1.09 -12.03 -4.41
C VAL A 6 0.39 -11.71 -4.65
N PRO A 7 0.72 -10.97 -5.74
CA PRO A 7 2.12 -10.79 -6.14
C PRO A 7 2.90 -9.76 -5.33
N TYR A 8 2.23 -9.00 -4.48
CA TYR A 8 2.86 -7.90 -3.74
C TYR A 8 2.93 -8.22 -2.25
N GLY A 9 3.98 -7.76 -1.60
CA GLY A 9 4.20 -7.95 -0.19
C GLY A 9 4.99 -6.79 0.43
N LEU A 10 5.99 -7.11 1.24
CA LEU A 10 6.72 -6.12 2.05
C LEU A 10 7.42 -5.06 1.19
N ASP A 11 8.08 -5.45 0.09
CA ASP A 11 8.77 -4.49 -0.78
C ASP A 11 7.79 -3.47 -1.38
N PHE A 12 6.63 -3.94 -1.81
CA PHE A 12 5.59 -3.07 -2.34
C PHE A 12 5.11 -2.09 -1.25
N VAL A 13 4.80 -2.61 -0.07
CA VAL A 13 4.30 -1.81 1.05
C VAL A 13 5.31 -0.72 1.44
N ASN A 14 6.60 -1.06 1.44
CA ASN A 14 7.65 -0.10 1.81
C ASN A 14 7.79 1.04 0.81
N GLN A 15 7.26 0.92 -0.38
CA GLN A 15 7.26 1.98 -1.39
C GLN A 15 5.99 2.82 -1.38
N LEU A 16 4.97 2.42 -0.61
CA LEU A 16 3.75 3.21 -0.48
C LEU A 16 4.03 4.49 0.30
N GLN A 17 3.29 5.54 -0.01
CA GLN A 17 3.41 6.84 0.64
C GLN A 17 2.06 7.26 1.23
N PRO A 18 1.79 6.86 2.49
CA PRO A 18 0.57 7.31 3.15
C PRO A 18 0.51 8.83 3.22
N THR A 19 -0.63 9.38 2.89
CA THR A 19 -0.79 10.83 2.75
C THR A 19 -2.02 11.29 3.53
N ALA A 20 -1.87 12.38 4.28
CA ALA A 20 -2.98 13.07 4.89
C ALA A 20 -3.46 14.17 3.94
N TYR A 21 -4.76 14.33 3.81
CA TYR A 21 -5.33 15.31 2.89
C TYR A 21 -6.67 15.83 3.38
N GLN A 22 -7.06 17.00 2.82
CA GLN A 22 -8.39 17.57 2.96
C GLN A 22 -8.86 18.00 1.58
N PHE A 23 -10.15 17.87 1.32
CA PHE A 23 -10.71 18.39 0.09
C PHE A 23 -10.76 19.91 0.12
N LYS A 24 -10.68 20.53 -1.05
CA LYS A 24 -10.89 21.99 -1.18
C LYS A 24 -12.39 22.29 -1.19
N VAL A 25 -12.74 23.51 -0.78
CA VAL A 25 -14.13 23.97 -0.84
C VAL A 25 -14.63 23.98 -2.28
N ASP A 26 -13.81 24.46 -3.21
CA ASP A 26 -14.06 24.39 -4.64
C ASP A 26 -12.74 24.45 -5.42
N ARG A 27 -12.82 24.45 -6.75
CA ARG A 27 -11.65 24.43 -7.62
C ARG A 27 -10.80 25.71 -7.53
N ASP A 28 -11.45 26.82 -7.22
CA ASP A 28 -10.83 28.16 -7.31
C ASP A 28 -10.25 28.64 -5.98
N THR A 29 -10.45 27.88 -4.91
CA THR A 29 -9.92 28.27 -3.58
C THR A 29 -8.96 27.20 -3.06
N GLU A 30 -8.07 27.64 -2.18
CA GLU A 30 -7.17 26.75 -1.44
C GLU A 30 -7.73 26.41 -0.06
N GLU A 31 -8.96 26.86 0.26
CA GLU A 31 -9.57 26.59 1.56
C GLU A 31 -9.88 25.10 1.72
N PRO A 32 -9.42 24.47 2.81
CA PRO A 32 -9.76 23.07 3.07
C PRO A 32 -11.22 22.93 3.44
N ASN A 33 -11.82 21.81 3.05
CA ASN A 33 -13.21 21.47 3.35
C ASN A 33 -13.27 20.11 4.02
N GLY A 34 -13.81 20.07 5.23
CA GLY A 34 -14.00 18.82 5.97
C GLY A 34 -12.79 18.39 6.78
N ASP A 35 -12.89 17.17 7.27
CA ASP A 35 -11.89 16.61 8.18
C ASP A 35 -10.65 16.12 7.41
N VAL A 36 -9.55 16.05 8.13
CA VAL A 36 -8.34 15.41 7.62
C VAL A 36 -8.62 13.93 7.39
N ARG A 37 -8.18 13.43 6.24
CA ARG A 37 -8.31 12.03 5.87
C ARG A 37 -6.94 11.45 5.55
N TYR A 38 -6.80 10.15 5.76
CA TYR A 38 -5.58 9.43 5.42
C TYR A 38 -5.83 8.54 4.22
N GLY A 39 -4.89 8.50 3.32
CA GLY A 39 -5.00 7.69 2.12
C GLY A 39 -3.71 7.70 1.33
N PHE A 40 -3.85 7.49 0.03
CA PHE A 40 -2.72 7.43 -0.91
C PHE A 40 -3.07 8.22 -2.15
N LYS A 41 -2.03 8.71 -2.83
CA LYS A 41 -2.23 9.26 -4.17
C LYS A 41 -2.33 8.11 -5.15
N ALA A 42 -3.42 8.08 -5.92
CA ALA A 42 -3.68 6.98 -6.86
C ALA A 42 -2.54 6.80 -7.87
N GLN A 43 -1.96 7.90 -8.35
CA GLN A 43 -0.86 7.86 -9.31
C GLN A 43 0.38 7.13 -8.75
N ASP A 44 0.64 7.29 -7.46
CA ASP A 44 1.80 6.66 -6.81
C ASP A 44 1.63 5.13 -6.79
N ILE A 45 0.43 4.64 -6.44
CA ILE A 45 0.16 3.21 -6.43
C ILE A 45 0.14 2.66 -7.87
N LEU A 46 -0.46 3.38 -8.79
CA LEU A 46 -0.50 2.96 -10.20
C LEU A 46 0.90 2.77 -10.77
N ALA A 47 1.83 3.66 -10.43
CA ALA A 47 3.22 3.55 -10.88
C ALA A 47 3.89 2.26 -10.34
N LEU A 48 3.55 1.86 -9.12
CA LEU A 48 4.09 0.63 -8.53
C LEU A 48 3.46 -0.63 -9.12
N GLU A 49 2.17 -0.58 -9.49
CA GLU A 49 1.48 -1.74 -10.05
C GLU A 49 1.86 -2.03 -11.50
N GLY A 50 2.20 -1.00 -12.27
CA GLY A 50 2.60 -1.16 -13.67
C GLY A 50 1.41 -1.38 -14.61
N ASP A 51 1.58 -2.32 -15.55
CA ASP A 51 0.67 -2.45 -16.70
C ASP A 51 -0.68 -3.10 -16.38
N ASN A 52 -0.77 -3.85 -15.28
CA ASN A 52 -2.00 -4.57 -14.92
C ASN A 52 -2.45 -4.19 -13.52
N PRO A 53 -2.93 -2.95 -13.32
CA PRO A 53 -3.31 -2.49 -11.99
C PRO A 53 -4.57 -3.19 -11.48
N VAL A 54 -4.58 -3.50 -10.21
CA VAL A 54 -5.72 -4.07 -9.49
C VAL A 54 -6.22 -3.13 -8.41
N ILE A 55 -5.30 -2.54 -7.65
CA ILE A 55 -5.64 -1.61 -6.55
C ILE A 55 -6.20 -0.31 -7.13
N ILE A 56 -5.65 0.13 -8.24
CA ILE A 56 -6.10 1.35 -8.91
C ILE A 56 -6.90 0.96 -10.15
N ASP A 57 -8.11 1.52 -10.27
CA ASP A 57 -8.89 1.44 -11.49
C ASP A 57 -8.43 2.56 -12.42
N ALA A 58 -7.78 2.18 -13.51
CA ALA A 58 -7.20 3.12 -14.47
C ALA A 58 -7.93 3.09 -15.83
N GLU A 59 -9.17 2.62 -15.89
CA GLU A 59 -9.96 2.63 -17.14
C GLU A 59 -10.06 4.04 -17.70
N ASP A 60 -10.24 5.03 -16.83
CA ASP A 60 -10.22 6.44 -17.21
C ASP A 60 -8.94 7.06 -16.63
N PRO A 61 -7.90 7.30 -17.45
CA PRO A 61 -6.64 7.84 -16.94
C PRO A 61 -6.75 9.21 -16.27
N GLU A 62 -7.81 9.97 -16.58
CA GLU A 62 -8.05 11.26 -15.95
C GLU A 62 -8.79 11.16 -14.63
N ARG A 63 -9.37 9.99 -14.32
CA ARG A 63 -10.17 9.75 -13.12
C ARG A 63 -9.80 8.41 -12.50
N LEU A 64 -8.58 8.30 -11.99
CA LEU A 64 -8.12 7.11 -11.31
C LEU A 64 -8.96 6.86 -10.04
N LYS A 65 -9.31 5.61 -9.81
CA LYS A 65 -10.07 5.20 -8.62
C LYS A 65 -9.23 4.28 -7.77
N TYR A 66 -9.24 4.54 -6.48
CA TYR A 66 -8.55 3.72 -5.49
C TYR A 66 -9.50 2.68 -4.90
N LYS A 67 -9.15 1.41 -5.05
CA LYS A 67 -9.91 0.29 -4.51
C LYS A 67 -9.17 -0.30 -3.32
N GLY A 68 -9.31 0.36 -2.17
CA GLY A 68 -8.51 0.07 -0.98
C GLY A 68 -8.66 -1.34 -0.43
N GLU A 69 -9.79 -1.98 -0.66
CA GLU A 69 -10.00 -3.36 -0.20
C GLU A 69 -9.00 -4.34 -0.82
N HIS A 70 -8.46 -4.04 -2.00
CA HIS A 70 -7.44 -4.88 -2.63
C HIS A 70 -6.06 -4.72 -1.99
N LEU A 71 -5.86 -3.67 -1.23
CA LEU A 71 -4.60 -3.45 -0.51
C LEU A 71 -4.50 -4.33 0.74
N VAL A 72 -5.63 -4.73 1.33
CA VAL A 72 -5.62 -5.52 2.56
C VAL A 72 -4.86 -6.84 2.40
N PRO A 73 -5.09 -7.66 1.36
CA PRO A 73 -4.29 -8.88 1.17
C PRO A 73 -2.80 -8.60 0.98
N VAL A 74 -2.45 -7.49 0.34
CA VAL A 74 -1.05 -7.08 0.19
C VAL A 74 -0.42 -6.78 1.55
N LEU A 75 -1.16 -6.10 2.42
CA LEU A 75 -0.70 -5.81 3.78
C LEU A 75 -0.55 -7.09 4.60
N VAL A 76 -1.45 -8.05 4.43
CA VAL A 76 -1.33 -9.36 5.09
C VAL A 76 -0.05 -10.06 4.66
N ASN A 77 0.24 -10.10 3.35
CA ASN A 77 1.50 -10.65 2.85
C ASN A 77 2.71 -9.95 3.48
N ALA A 78 2.69 -8.63 3.54
CA ALA A 78 3.79 -7.85 4.10
C ALA A 78 4.01 -8.18 5.58
N VAL A 79 2.94 -8.28 6.36
CA VAL A 79 3.03 -8.63 7.79
C VAL A 79 3.59 -10.03 7.96
N GLN A 80 3.15 -10.99 7.14
CA GLN A 80 3.65 -12.37 7.21
C GLN A 80 5.14 -12.46 6.85
N GLU A 81 5.56 -11.76 5.82
CA GLU A 81 6.98 -11.68 5.44
C GLU A 81 7.81 -11.04 6.55
N LEU A 82 7.34 -9.94 7.11
CA LEU A 82 8.02 -9.25 8.20
C LEU A 82 8.12 -10.14 9.44
N THR A 83 7.06 -10.88 9.75
CA THR A 83 7.05 -11.82 10.89
C THR A 83 8.11 -12.91 10.70
N THR A 84 8.23 -13.45 9.49
CA THR A 84 9.26 -14.45 9.18
C THR A 84 10.66 -13.87 9.37
N MET A 85 10.89 -12.64 8.90
CA MET A 85 12.19 -11.97 9.08
C MET A 85 12.52 -11.75 10.54
N VAL A 86 11.52 -11.37 11.36
CA VAL A 86 11.73 -11.19 12.81
C VAL A 86 12.08 -12.51 13.47
N LYS A 87 11.39 -13.60 13.14
CA LYS A 87 11.68 -14.94 13.69
C LYS A 87 13.11 -15.40 13.31
N ASP A 88 13.51 -15.15 12.07
CA ASP A 88 14.87 -15.51 11.60
C ASP A 88 15.92 -14.71 12.37
N LEU A 89 15.68 -13.41 12.59
CA LEU A 89 16.60 -12.56 13.39
C LEU A 89 16.67 -13.03 14.85
N GLN A 90 15.55 -13.42 15.43
CA GLN A 90 15.53 -13.95 16.80
C GLN A 90 16.35 -15.23 16.90
N ALA A 91 16.23 -16.12 15.91
CA ALA A 91 17.04 -17.34 15.87
C ALA A 91 18.52 -17.05 15.77
N GLU A 92 18.92 -16.06 14.95
CA GLU A 92 20.32 -15.62 14.82
C GLU A 92 20.85 -15.04 16.13
N ILE A 93 20.05 -14.23 16.82
CA ILE A 93 20.44 -13.65 18.10
C ILE A 93 20.66 -14.76 19.13
N GLU A 94 19.75 -15.73 19.18
CA GLU A 94 19.89 -16.86 20.12
C GLU A 94 21.12 -17.71 19.81
N ALA A 95 21.42 -17.94 18.55
CA ALA A 95 22.62 -18.64 18.12
C ALA A 95 23.88 -17.90 18.57
N LEU A 96 23.90 -16.58 18.44
CA LEU A 96 25.04 -15.75 18.87
C LEU A 96 25.20 -15.76 20.39
N LYS A 97 24.09 -15.78 21.15
CA LYS A 97 24.15 -15.85 22.61
C LYS A 97 24.64 -17.20 23.12
N SER A 98 24.38 -18.25 22.36
CA SER A 98 24.76 -19.62 22.73
C SER A 98 26.19 -19.97 22.32
N ALA A 99 26.82 -19.12 21.55
CA ALA A 99 28.18 -19.35 21.06
C ALA A 99 29.24 -19.02 22.12
#